data_c3a5c16fa7a0fec54803a88b58fce570
#
_entry.id   c3a5c16fa7a0fec54803a88b58fce570
#
_cell.length_a   1.000
_cell.length_b   1.000
_cell.length_c   1.000
_cell.angle_alpha   90.00
_cell.angle_beta   90.00
_cell.angle_gamma   90.00
#
_symmetry.space_group_name_H-M   'P 1'
#
loop_
_entity.id
_entity.type
_entity.pdbx_description
1 polymer ?
#
loop_
_entity_poly.entity_id
_entity_poly.type
_entity_poly.pdbx_seq_one_letter_code
_entity_poly.pdbx_strand_id
1 'polypeptide(L)'
;MRFSGKIAVVTGAASGIGRATALRFAEEGATVLAADIDAVAGQELADRSNGRIRFQRTDVTREEEIVALLGKAEALGGPDILFNNAGAGGLRAKIDEIDGDGWNRTMDLLLKSVALGIRHAAPLMARKGGGAIVNTASVAALAAGAAPTAYSVAKAGVLHLTKLAAADLAKSNIRVNAVLPGFIMTNIFSSAVGLEGAAKAQADALIRGVGQQAQPIRRPGRPEDIAAAVAFLASDDASFITGTHILVDGGLSVGPRHSWDPDTPGLFEALASLAPAA
;
A
#
# COMPACT_ATOMS: atom_id res chain seq x y z
N MET A 1 23.56 -7.79 -1.48
CA MET A 1 22.37 -6.93 -1.43
C MET A 1 21.29 -7.58 -2.29
N ARG A 2 20.09 -7.74 -1.73
CA ARG A 2 18.98 -8.53 -2.32
C ARG A 2 18.49 -8.03 -3.67
N PHE A 3 18.59 -6.70 -3.91
CA PHE A 3 18.14 -6.05 -5.15
C PHE A 3 19.29 -5.45 -5.97
N SER A 4 20.50 -5.95 -5.82
CA SER A 4 21.65 -5.46 -6.59
C SER A 4 21.42 -5.59 -8.09
N GLY A 5 21.56 -4.49 -8.84
CA GLY A 5 21.32 -4.44 -10.29
C GLY A 5 19.84 -4.42 -10.71
N LYS A 6 18.89 -4.42 -9.77
CA LYS A 6 17.46 -4.34 -10.05
C LYS A 6 17.00 -2.89 -10.17
N ILE A 7 15.98 -2.67 -10.98
CA ILE A 7 15.30 -1.38 -11.15
C ILE A 7 13.90 -1.50 -10.55
N ALA A 8 13.62 -0.68 -9.54
CA ALA A 8 12.32 -0.64 -8.86
C ALA A 8 11.60 0.68 -9.17
N VAL A 9 10.35 0.60 -9.60
CA VAL A 9 9.45 1.75 -9.75
C VAL A 9 8.50 1.76 -8.55
N VAL A 10 8.42 2.90 -7.86
CA VAL A 10 7.57 3.07 -6.67
C VAL A 10 6.67 4.29 -6.87
N THR A 11 5.35 4.11 -6.87
CA THR A 11 4.38 5.21 -6.94
C THR A 11 3.93 5.65 -5.54
N GLY A 12 3.60 6.94 -5.38
CA GLY A 12 3.32 7.52 -4.07
C GLY A 12 4.56 7.53 -3.16
N ALA A 13 5.74 7.79 -3.74
CA ALA A 13 7.03 7.59 -3.09
C ALA A 13 7.50 8.77 -2.23
N ALA A 14 6.84 9.92 -2.28
CA ALA A 14 7.26 11.09 -1.52
C ALA A 14 6.96 10.98 -0.01
N SER A 15 6.03 10.12 0.40
CA SER A 15 5.62 10.00 1.80
C SER A 15 5.27 8.56 2.21
N GLY A 16 5.08 8.35 3.51
CA GLY A 16 4.51 7.15 4.10
C GLY A 16 5.14 5.83 3.62
N ILE A 17 4.28 4.89 3.25
CA ILE A 17 4.66 3.54 2.81
C ILE A 17 5.54 3.57 1.56
N GLY A 18 5.20 4.40 0.58
CA GLY A 18 5.98 4.51 -0.66
C GLY A 18 7.40 4.99 -0.41
N ARG A 19 7.56 6.02 0.43
CA ARG A 19 8.88 6.55 0.83
C ARG A 19 9.71 5.48 1.56
N ALA A 20 9.13 4.82 2.54
CA ALA A 20 9.82 3.76 3.30
C ALA A 20 10.23 2.60 2.36
N THR A 21 9.39 2.23 1.40
CA THR A 21 9.69 1.18 0.42
C THR A 21 10.78 1.60 -0.54
N ALA A 22 10.74 2.84 -1.05
CA ALA A 22 11.80 3.36 -1.93
C ALA A 22 13.17 3.37 -1.23
N LEU A 23 13.23 3.82 0.02
CA LEU A 23 14.44 3.77 0.83
C LEU A 23 14.90 2.33 1.05
N ARG A 24 14.00 1.42 1.42
CA ARG A 24 14.33 0.01 1.62
C ARG A 24 14.90 -0.66 0.38
N PHE A 25 14.31 -0.44 -0.80
CA PHE A 25 14.85 -0.95 -2.05
C PHE A 25 16.24 -0.38 -2.36
N ALA A 26 16.44 0.92 -2.14
CA ALA A 26 17.74 1.58 -2.35
C ALA A 26 18.82 1.05 -1.41
N GLU A 27 18.50 0.89 -0.12
CA GLU A 27 19.39 0.31 0.91
C GLU A 27 19.78 -1.14 0.57
N GLU A 28 18.88 -1.90 -0.05
CA GLU A 28 19.12 -3.27 -0.49
C GLU A 28 19.70 -3.38 -1.90
N GLY A 29 20.11 -2.27 -2.49
CA GLY A 29 20.93 -2.23 -3.72
C GLY A 29 20.21 -1.95 -5.02
N ALA A 30 18.89 -1.71 -5.01
CA ALA A 30 18.16 -1.33 -6.22
C ALA A 30 18.48 0.10 -6.66
N THR A 31 18.36 0.34 -7.97
CA THR A 31 18.11 1.68 -8.50
C THR A 31 16.61 1.92 -8.46
N VAL A 32 16.17 2.97 -7.76
CA VAL A 32 14.75 3.26 -7.58
C VAL A 32 14.32 4.44 -8.41
N LEU A 33 13.25 4.29 -9.18
CA LEU A 33 12.52 5.40 -9.81
C LEU A 33 11.29 5.70 -8.95
N ALA A 34 11.42 6.74 -8.14
CA ALA A 34 10.39 7.23 -7.24
C ALA A 34 9.44 8.18 -7.99
N ALA A 35 8.13 7.95 -7.86
CA ALA A 35 7.10 8.72 -8.54
C ALA A 35 6.06 9.25 -7.54
N ASP A 36 5.75 10.54 -7.61
CA ASP A 36 4.75 11.20 -6.78
C ASP A 36 4.27 12.49 -7.44
N ILE A 37 3.12 13.02 -7.02
CA ILE A 37 2.65 14.35 -7.39
C ILE A 37 3.39 15.45 -6.62
N ASP A 38 3.87 15.16 -5.41
CA ASP A 38 4.64 16.08 -4.58
C ASP A 38 6.09 16.15 -5.06
N ALA A 39 6.35 17.16 -5.90
CA ALA A 39 7.67 17.36 -6.50
C ALA A 39 8.74 17.72 -5.46
N VAL A 40 8.38 18.47 -4.41
CA VAL A 40 9.33 18.93 -3.40
C VAL A 40 9.80 17.77 -2.54
N ALA A 41 8.86 17.06 -1.90
CA ALA A 41 9.21 15.92 -1.05
C ALA A 41 9.83 14.75 -1.84
N GLY A 42 9.42 14.56 -3.11
CA GLY A 42 10.03 13.55 -4.00
C GLY A 42 11.46 13.88 -4.37
N GLN A 43 11.78 15.15 -4.66
CA GLN A 43 13.15 15.57 -4.95
C GLN A 43 14.04 15.48 -3.71
N GLU A 44 13.55 15.89 -2.53
CA GLU A 44 14.28 15.73 -1.26
C GLU A 44 14.61 14.27 -0.97
N LEU A 45 13.72 13.33 -1.28
CA LEU A 45 13.99 11.90 -1.14
C LEU A 45 15.13 11.45 -2.07
N ALA A 46 15.12 11.90 -3.31
CA ALA A 46 16.17 11.58 -4.28
C ALA A 46 17.53 12.13 -3.86
N ASP A 47 17.58 13.39 -3.43
CA ASP A 47 18.82 14.09 -3.05
C ASP A 47 19.53 13.42 -1.87
N ARG A 48 18.77 12.84 -0.94
CA ARG A 48 19.30 12.14 0.24
C ARG A 48 19.71 10.68 -0.02
N SER A 49 19.56 10.19 -1.23
CA SER A 49 19.72 8.75 -1.56
C SER A 49 21.10 8.37 -2.08
N ASN A 50 22.07 9.31 -2.14
CA ASN A 50 23.37 9.09 -2.75
C ASN A 50 23.27 8.55 -4.20
N GLY A 51 22.28 9.06 -4.97
CA GLY A 51 22.06 8.71 -6.38
C GLY A 51 21.35 7.35 -6.61
N ARG A 52 20.94 6.66 -5.54
CA ARG A 52 20.20 5.39 -5.66
C ARG A 52 18.73 5.58 -6.00
N ILE A 53 18.14 6.72 -5.64
CA ILE A 53 16.76 7.07 -5.96
C ILE A 53 16.78 8.23 -6.95
N ARG A 54 16.04 8.09 -8.03
CA ARG A 54 15.73 9.16 -8.98
C ARG A 54 14.26 9.50 -8.86
N PHE A 55 13.93 10.77 -8.90
CA PHE A 55 12.55 11.21 -8.78
C PHE A 55 11.96 11.63 -10.14
N GLN A 56 10.68 11.34 -10.32
CA GLN A 56 9.87 11.89 -11.40
C GLN A 56 8.50 12.29 -10.85
N ARG A 57 8.15 13.58 -11.01
CA ARG A 57 6.78 13.99 -10.75
C ARG A 57 5.84 13.22 -11.65
N THR A 58 4.83 12.56 -11.08
CA THR A 58 3.89 11.70 -11.79
C THR A 58 2.53 11.74 -11.12
N ASP A 59 1.50 12.12 -11.87
CA ASP A 59 0.11 11.94 -11.50
C ASP A 59 -0.38 10.59 -12.08
N VAL A 60 -0.57 9.61 -11.21
CA VAL A 60 -0.97 8.25 -11.62
C VAL A 60 -2.42 8.17 -12.13
N THR A 61 -3.21 9.23 -12.01
CA THR A 61 -4.55 9.29 -12.62
C THR A 61 -4.49 9.57 -14.13
N ARG A 62 -3.32 9.97 -14.63
CA ARG A 62 -3.03 10.29 -16.02
C ARG A 62 -2.20 9.19 -16.66
N GLU A 63 -2.80 8.45 -17.59
CA GLU A 63 -2.15 7.29 -18.23
C GLU A 63 -0.84 7.67 -18.91
N GLU A 64 -0.80 8.84 -19.59
CA GLU A 64 0.39 9.34 -20.27
C GLU A 64 1.57 9.58 -19.30
N GLU A 65 1.32 9.96 -18.04
CA GLU A 65 2.37 10.15 -17.05
C GLU A 65 2.89 8.81 -16.52
N ILE A 66 2.03 7.78 -16.41
CA ILE A 66 2.45 6.39 -16.12
C ILE A 66 3.35 5.85 -17.24
N VAL A 67 2.96 6.06 -18.51
CA VAL A 67 3.75 5.64 -19.69
C VAL A 67 5.12 6.33 -19.67
N ALA A 68 5.16 7.64 -19.42
CA ALA A 68 6.42 8.38 -19.33
C ALA A 68 7.31 7.90 -18.18
N LEU A 69 6.74 7.58 -17.03
CA LEU A 69 7.45 7.00 -15.88
C LEU A 69 8.10 5.66 -16.23
N LEU A 70 7.33 4.75 -16.80
CA LEU A 70 7.81 3.42 -17.17
C LEU A 70 8.80 3.46 -18.35
N GLY A 71 8.65 4.41 -19.29
CA GLY A 71 9.64 4.67 -20.33
C GLY A 71 11.00 5.09 -19.75
N LYS A 72 11.03 5.88 -18.69
CA LYS A 72 12.28 6.18 -17.97
C LYS A 72 12.87 4.95 -17.28
N ALA A 73 12.02 4.09 -16.72
CA ALA A 73 12.50 2.83 -16.16
C ALA A 73 13.10 1.93 -17.25
N GLU A 74 12.48 1.88 -18.42
CA GLU A 74 13.00 1.15 -19.59
C GLU A 74 14.37 1.68 -20.02
N ALA A 75 14.55 3.00 -20.09
CA ALA A 75 15.84 3.63 -20.43
C ALA A 75 16.95 3.32 -19.39
N LEU A 76 16.60 2.93 -18.17
CA LEU A 76 17.53 2.46 -17.14
C LEU A 76 17.87 0.98 -17.26
N GLY A 77 17.23 0.24 -18.15
CA GLY A 77 17.36 -1.21 -18.31
C GLY A 77 16.07 -1.98 -18.03
N GLY A 78 14.93 -1.27 -17.86
CA GLY A 78 13.58 -1.78 -17.67
C GLY A 78 13.24 -2.07 -16.20
N PRO A 79 11.95 -2.02 -15.81
CA PRO A 79 11.56 -2.33 -14.45
C PRO A 79 11.70 -3.83 -14.16
N ASP A 80 12.36 -4.17 -13.05
CA ASP A 80 12.32 -5.49 -12.44
C ASP A 80 11.20 -5.59 -11.40
N ILE A 81 10.91 -4.44 -10.76
CA ILE A 81 9.91 -4.34 -9.69
C ILE A 81 9.01 -3.13 -9.95
N LEU A 82 7.70 -3.33 -9.80
CA LEU A 82 6.72 -2.25 -9.74
C LEU A 82 5.97 -2.33 -8.41
N PHE A 83 5.99 -1.24 -7.63
CA PHE A 83 5.16 -1.08 -6.47
C PHE A 83 4.08 -0.03 -6.72
N ASN A 84 2.86 -0.48 -7.00
CA ASN A 84 1.67 0.36 -7.13
C ASN A 84 1.15 0.73 -5.74
N ASN A 85 1.52 1.92 -5.26
CA ASN A 85 1.21 2.34 -3.89
C ASN A 85 0.53 3.71 -3.82
N ALA A 86 0.63 4.55 -4.83
CA ALA A 86 -0.02 5.87 -4.83
C ALA A 86 -1.49 5.78 -4.41
N GLY A 87 -1.92 6.66 -3.52
CA GLY A 87 -3.29 6.65 -3.02
C GLY A 87 -3.56 7.70 -1.96
N ALA A 88 -4.84 7.94 -1.72
CA ALA A 88 -5.38 8.85 -0.70
C ALA A 88 -6.67 8.25 -0.11
N GLY A 89 -7.28 8.93 0.86
CA GLY A 89 -8.48 8.44 1.54
C GLY A 89 -9.74 8.32 0.67
N GLY A 90 -9.77 8.96 -0.50
CA GLY A 90 -10.90 8.92 -1.43
C GLY A 90 -12.14 9.65 -0.92
N LEU A 91 -13.27 9.44 -1.60
CA LEU A 91 -14.58 10.01 -1.24
C LEU A 91 -15.04 9.50 0.13
N ARG A 92 -15.35 10.45 1.02
CA ARG A 92 -15.87 10.18 2.38
C ARG A 92 -17.40 10.35 2.41
N ALA A 93 -18.10 9.44 1.73
CA ALA A 93 -19.54 9.42 1.70
C ALA A 93 -20.06 8.03 2.07
N LYS A 94 -21.24 7.98 2.69
CA LYS A 94 -21.99 6.73 2.87
C LYS A 94 -22.58 6.30 1.53
N ILE A 95 -23.09 5.07 1.45
CA ILE A 95 -23.57 4.50 0.19
C ILE A 95 -24.71 5.31 -0.45
N ASP A 96 -25.57 5.90 0.35
CA ASP A 96 -26.70 6.73 -0.03
C ASP A 96 -26.36 8.19 -0.33
N GLU A 97 -25.10 8.60 -0.04
CA GLU A 97 -24.58 9.96 -0.22
C GLU A 97 -23.50 10.05 -1.32
N ILE A 98 -23.19 8.97 -2.01
CA ILE A 98 -22.13 8.92 -3.02
C ILE A 98 -22.47 9.82 -4.21
N ASP A 99 -21.63 10.80 -4.49
CA ASP A 99 -21.64 11.52 -5.77
C ASP A 99 -20.78 10.81 -6.83
N GLY A 100 -21.22 10.87 -8.09
CA GLY A 100 -20.58 10.16 -9.19
C GLY A 100 -19.16 10.65 -9.48
N ASP A 101 -18.89 11.94 -9.36
CA ASP A 101 -17.57 12.50 -9.66
C ASP A 101 -16.56 12.15 -8.56
N GLY A 102 -16.95 12.21 -7.29
CA GLY A 102 -16.11 11.77 -6.16
C GLY A 102 -15.81 10.29 -6.22
N TRP A 103 -16.80 9.48 -6.60
CA TRP A 103 -16.62 8.07 -6.89
C TRP A 103 -15.59 7.84 -7.99
N ASN A 104 -15.76 8.47 -9.14
CA ASN A 104 -14.89 8.32 -10.30
C ASN A 104 -13.45 8.73 -9.96
N ARG A 105 -13.26 9.90 -9.31
CA ARG A 105 -11.92 10.32 -8.85
C ARG A 105 -11.27 9.29 -7.92
N THR A 106 -12.05 8.68 -7.03
CA THR A 106 -11.54 7.64 -6.12
C THR A 106 -11.13 6.38 -6.87
N MET A 107 -11.94 5.93 -7.82
CA MET A 107 -11.63 4.75 -8.65
C MET A 107 -10.44 5.02 -9.58
N ASP A 108 -10.36 6.19 -10.19
CA ASP A 108 -9.23 6.58 -11.05
C ASP A 108 -7.90 6.52 -10.28
N LEU A 109 -7.88 7.07 -9.05
CA LEU A 109 -6.66 7.08 -8.23
C LEU A 109 -6.33 5.70 -7.66
N LEU A 110 -7.30 4.96 -7.09
CA LEU A 110 -7.02 3.81 -6.24
C LEU A 110 -7.09 2.46 -6.96
N LEU A 111 -7.79 2.38 -8.10
CA LEU A 111 -7.98 1.13 -8.85
C LEU A 111 -7.47 1.22 -10.28
N LYS A 112 -7.93 2.21 -11.06
CA LYS A 112 -7.54 2.36 -12.47
C LYS A 112 -6.04 2.60 -12.63
N SER A 113 -5.44 3.44 -11.77
CA SER A 113 -3.99 3.68 -11.77
C SER A 113 -3.19 2.39 -11.59
N VAL A 114 -3.63 1.48 -10.72
CA VAL A 114 -3.01 0.18 -10.50
C VAL A 114 -3.11 -0.69 -11.75
N ALA A 115 -4.29 -0.74 -12.38
CA ALA A 115 -4.49 -1.50 -13.61
C ALA A 115 -3.59 -0.98 -14.75
N LEU A 116 -3.49 0.34 -14.91
CA LEU A 116 -2.62 0.97 -15.91
C LEU A 116 -1.14 0.77 -15.61
N GLY A 117 -0.74 0.85 -14.34
CA GLY A 117 0.64 0.51 -13.92
C GLY A 117 1.01 -0.92 -14.31
N ILE A 118 0.14 -1.91 -14.01
CA ILE A 118 0.34 -3.31 -14.42
C ILE A 118 0.41 -3.43 -15.95
N ARG A 119 -0.57 -2.85 -16.66
CA ARG A 119 -0.66 -2.91 -18.13
C ARG A 119 0.62 -2.45 -18.82
N HIS A 120 1.17 -1.31 -18.37
CA HIS A 120 2.33 -0.72 -19.04
C HIS A 120 3.67 -1.29 -18.55
N ALA A 121 3.75 -1.82 -17.32
CA ALA A 121 4.96 -2.47 -16.83
C ALA A 121 5.14 -3.90 -17.39
N ALA A 122 4.04 -4.65 -17.55
CA ALA A 122 4.09 -6.05 -17.93
C ALA A 122 4.87 -6.33 -19.23
N PRO A 123 4.68 -5.62 -20.36
CA PRO A 123 5.45 -5.86 -21.58
C PRO A 123 6.93 -5.52 -21.41
N LEU A 124 7.29 -4.53 -20.56
CA LEU A 124 8.67 -4.18 -20.26
C LEU A 124 9.35 -5.29 -19.46
N MET A 125 8.68 -5.80 -18.43
CA MET A 125 9.15 -6.91 -17.61
C MET A 125 9.28 -8.21 -18.43
N ALA A 126 8.29 -8.50 -19.29
CA ALA A 126 8.30 -9.68 -20.14
C ALA A 126 9.53 -9.72 -21.07
N ARG A 127 9.93 -8.57 -21.64
CA ARG A 127 11.14 -8.47 -22.47
C ARG A 127 12.43 -8.76 -21.68
N LYS A 128 12.42 -8.56 -20.36
CA LYS A 128 13.53 -8.90 -19.46
C LYS A 128 13.49 -10.36 -18.96
N GLY A 129 12.45 -11.11 -19.29
CA GLY A 129 12.27 -12.48 -18.83
C GLY A 129 11.52 -12.63 -17.50
N GLY A 130 10.90 -11.57 -17.00
CA GLY A 130 10.07 -11.62 -15.80
C GLY A 130 10.17 -10.37 -14.91
N GLY A 131 9.51 -10.42 -13.76
CA GLY A 131 9.50 -9.32 -12.80
C GLY A 131 8.55 -9.57 -11.62
N ALA A 132 8.49 -8.60 -10.73
CA ALA A 132 7.59 -8.63 -9.57
C ALA A 132 6.76 -7.35 -9.47
N ILE A 133 5.45 -7.51 -9.37
CA ILE A 133 4.51 -6.41 -9.14
C ILE A 133 3.90 -6.60 -7.76
N VAL A 134 3.93 -5.54 -6.94
CA VAL A 134 3.25 -5.52 -5.65
C VAL A 134 2.25 -4.38 -5.65
N ASN A 135 1.03 -4.65 -5.22
CA ASN A 135 -0.06 -3.68 -5.17
C ASN A 135 -0.44 -3.38 -3.72
N THR A 136 -0.69 -2.12 -3.39
CA THR A 136 -1.21 -1.72 -2.08
C THR A 136 -2.74 -1.80 -2.08
N ALA A 137 -3.28 -2.89 -1.50
CA ALA A 137 -4.69 -2.99 -1.15
C ALA A 137 -4.93 -2.40 0.27
N SER A 138 -5.75 -3.00 1.10
CA SER A 138 -6.03 -2.59 2.49
C SER A 138 -6.81 -3.68 3.21
N VAL A 139 -6.77 -3.71 4.53
CA VAL A 139 -7.73 -4.50 5.34
C VAL A 139 -9.18 -4.09 5.06
N ALA A 140 -9.43 -2.85 4.63
CA ALA A 140 -10.73 -2.37 4.18
C ALA A 140 -11.29 -3.10 2.94
N ALA A 141 -10.45 -3.85 2.22
CA ALA A 141 -10.89 -4.73 1.14
C ALA A 141 -11.60 -6.00 1.64
N LEU A 142 -11.45 -6.35 2.92
CA LEU A 142 -11.92 -7.61 3.47
C LEU A 142 -13.19 -7.45 4.32
N ALA A 143 -13.39 -6.28 4.94
CA ALA A 143 -14.50 -6.05 5.86
C ALA A 143 -14.99 -4.61 5.79
N ALA A 144 -16.27 -4.42 6.11
CA ALA A 144 -16.87 -3.10 6.25
C ALA A 144 -16.39 -2.40 7.54
N GLY A 145 -16.48 -1.05 7.55
CA GLY A 145 -16.22 -0.23 8.73
C GLY A 145 -14.76 0.24 8.89
N ALA A 146 -13.81 -0.32 8.13
CA ALA A 146 -12.41 0.08 8.23
C ALA A 146 -12.07 1.38 7.45
N ALA A 147 -12.86 1.73 6.44
CA ALA A 147 -12.66 2.92 5.59
C ALA A 147 -13.97 3.30 4.88
N PRO A 148 -14.02 4.49 4.21
CA PRO A 148 -15.16 4.89 3.39
C PRO A 148 -15.51 3.90 2.29
N THR A 149 -16.76 3.90 1.86
CA THR A 149 -17.31 2.92 0.90
C THR A 149 -16.52 2.89 -0.41
N ALA A 150 -16.31 4.03 -1.06
CA ALA A 150 -15.59 4.09 -2.33
C ALA A 150 -14.14 3.58 -2.23
N TYR A 151 -13.44 3.94 -1.14
CA TYR A 151 -12.11 3.43 -0.85
C TYR A 151 -12.10 1.91 -0.69
N SER A 152 -13.01 1.37 0.12
CA SER A 152 -13.10 -0.07 0.39
C SER A 152 -13.37 -0.87 -0.87
N VAL A 153 -14.29 -0.39 -1.72
CA VAL A 153 -14.58 -1.02 -3.02
C VAL A 153 -13.37 -0.97 -3.95
N ALA A 154 -12.69 0.17 -4.04
CA ALA A 154 -11.48 0.29 -4.85
C ALA A 154 -10.39 -0.69 -4.39
N LYS A 155 -10.16 -0.81 -3.07
CA LYS A 155 -9.14 -1.71 -2.51
C LYS A 155 -9.53 -3.18 -2.63
N ALA A 156 -10.82 -3.53 -2.58
CA ALA A 156 -11.32 -4.86 -2.93
C ALA A 156 -11.10 -5.17 -4.42
N GLY A 157 -11.32 -4.17 -5.30
CA GLY A 157 -10.99 -4.25 -6.72
C GLY A 157 -9.51 -4.52 -6.96
N VAL A 158 -8.60 -3.82 -6.27
CA VAL A 158 -7.15 -4.06 -6.36
C VAL A 158 -6.78 -5.47 -5.92
N LEU A 159 -7.41 -5.99 -4.85
CA LEU A 159 -7.16 -7.34 -4.37
C LEU A 159 -7.56 -8.39 -5.41
N HIS A 160 -8.71 -8.23 -6.05
CA HIS A 160 -9.16 -9.14 -7.11
C HIS A 160 -8.33 -8.98 -8.39
N LEU A 161 -8.04 -7.74 -8.80
CA LEU A 161 -7.17 -7.42 -9.95
C LEU A 161 -5.79 -8.09 -9.82
N THR A 162 -5.24 -8.14 -8.60
CA THR A 162 -3.97 -8.82 -8.32
C THR A 162 -4.02 -10.30 -8.72
N LYS A 163 -5.12 -11.00 -8.43
CA LYS A 163 -5.29 -12.43 -8.82
C LYS A 163 -5.40 -12.60 -10.33
N LEU A 164 -6.20 -11.75 -10.97
CA LEU A 164 -6.39 -11.80 -12.42
C LEU A 164 -5.06 -11.53 -13.14
N ALA A 165 -4.36 -10.46 -12.76
CA ALA A 165 -3.07 -10.10 -13.34
C ALA A 165 -2.01 -11.19 -13.12
N ALA A 166 -1.99 -11.86 -11.95
CA ALA A 166 -1.08 -12.96 -11.69
C ALA A 166 -1.32 -14.13 -12.66
N ALA A 167 -2.57 -14.48 -12.93
CA ALA A 167 -2.94 -15.53 -13.86
C ALA A 167 -2.55 -15.16 -15.31
N ASP A 168 -2.88 -13.95 -15.75
CA ASP A 168 -2.62 -13.48 -17.11
C ASP A 168 -1.12 -13.38 -17.42
N LEU A 169 -0.32 -12.98 -16.42
CA LEU A 169 1.10 -12.66 -16.58
C LEU A 169 2.04 -13.82 -16.20
N ALA A 170 1.52 -14.92 -15.68
CA ALA A 170 2.32 -16.09 -15.31
C ALA A 170 3.19 -16.63 -16.45
N LYS A 171 2.66 -16.65 -17.68
CA LYS A 171 3.38 -17.05 -18.91
C LYS A 171 4.61 -16.20 -19.21
N SER A 172 4.68 -14.99 -18.65
CA SER A 172 5.80 -14.05 -18.81
C SER A 172 6.73 -14.03 -17.61
N ASN A 173 6.57 -14.99 -16.67
CA ASN A 173 7.36 -15.07 -15.43
C ASN A 173 7.26 -13.79 -14.58
N ILE A 174 6.08 -13.15 -14.58
CA ILE A 174 5.80 -11.96 -13.77
C ILE A 174 4.91 -12.38 -12.61
N ARG A 175 5.39 -12.15 -11.40
CA ARG A 175 4.62 -12.38 -10.17
C ARG A 175 3.85 -11.11 -9.80
N VAL A 176 2.60 -11.28 -9.39
CA VAL A 176 1.75 -10.15 -8.96
C VAL A 176 1.13 -10.49 -7.62
N ASN A 177 1.43 -9.71 -6.59
CA ASN A 177 0.92 -9.91 -5.23
C ASN A 177 0.43 -8.57 -4.64
N ALA A 178 -0.25 -8.64 -3.51
CA ALA A 178 -0.69 -7.45 -2.78
C ALA A 178 -0.20 -7.45 -1.33
N VAL A 179 -0.06 -6.25 -0.76
CA VAL A 179 0.00 -6.04 0.68
C VAL A 179 -1.30 -5.41 1.15
N LEU A 180 -1.79 -5.83 2.30
CA LEU A 180 -2.98 -5.28 2.94
C LEU A 180 -2.58 -4.61 4.26
N PRO A 181 -2.23 -3.32 4.22
CA PRO A 181 -1.96 -2.57 5.43
C PRO A 181 -3.20 -2.45 6.32
N GLY A 182 -3.00 -2.58 7.63
CA GLY A 182 -3.97 -2.21 8.65
C GLY A 182 -3.84 -0.74 9.04
N PHE A 183 -3.78 -0.50 10.35
CA PHE A 183 -3.67 0.84 10.92
C PHE A 183 -2.20 1.29 10.93
N ILE A 184 -1.78 2.00 9.87
CA ILE A 184 -0.38 2.42 9.65
C ILE A 184 -0.24 3.93 9.85
N MET A 185 0.74 4.36 10.63
CA MET A 185 1.08 5.79 10.84
C MET A 185 1.62 6.42 9.56
N THR A 186 0.73 7.06 8.82
CA THR A 186 1.03 7.82 7.61
C THR A 186 0.23 9.11 7.60
N ASN A 187 0.52 10.00 6.67
CA ASN A 187 -0.24 11.24 6.50
C ASN A 187 -1.66 11.02 5.94
N ILE A 188 -2.04 9.79 5.56
CA ILE A 188 -3.33 9.51 4.92
C ILE A 188 -4.52 9.96 5.79
N PHE A 189 -4.41 9.85 7.11
CA PHE A 189 -5.48 10.23 8.03
C PHE A 189 -5.60 11.76 8.17
N SER A 190 -4.48 12.45 8.44
CA SER A 190 -4.46 13.91 8.60
C SER A 190 -4.75 14.63 7.29
N SER A 191 -4.21 14.15 6.16
CA SER A 191 -4.48 14.72 4.83
C SER A 191 -5.95 14.55 4.42
N ALA A 192 -6.59 13.44 4.80
CA ALA A 192 -8.00 13.19 4.48
C ALA A 192 -8.96 14.22 5.11
N VAL A 193 -8.53 14.95 6.13
CA VAL A 193 -9.30 16.00 6.81
C VAL A 193 -8.62 17.38 6.75
N GLY A 194 -7.58 17.52 5.93
CA GLY A 194 -6.90 18.80 5.68
C GLY A 194 -6.19 19.40 6.89
N LEU A 195 -5.68 18.57 7.83
CA LEU A 195 -5.01 19.07 9.05
C LEU A 195 -3.53 19.38 8.79
N GLU A 196 -3.11 20.55 9.28
CA GLU A 196 -1.73 21.02 9.19
C GLU A 196 -1.24 21.57 10.55
N GLY A 197 0.06 21.81 10.69
CA GLY A 197 0.67 22.45 11.87
C GLY A 197 0.34 21.75 13.18
N ALA A 198 -0.08 22.51 14.19
CA ALA A 198 -0.39 22.02 15.53
C ALA A 198 -1.57 21.02 15.53
N ALA A 199 -2.59 21.25 14.69
CA ALA A 199 -3.73 20.34 14.57
C ALA A 199 -3.32 18.98 14.02
N LYS A 200 -2.36 18.92 13.10
CA LYS A 200 -1.77 17.66 12.62
C LYS A 200 -1.04 16.92 13.73
N ALA A 201 -0.27 17.62 14.56
CA ALA A 201 0.45 17.01 15.68
C ALA A 201 -0.51 16.39 16.71
N GLN A 202 -1.63 17.07 17.01
CA GLN A 202 -2.68 16.54 17.88
C GLN A 202 -3.37 15.31 17.26
N ALA A 203 -3.67 15.36 15.96
CA ALA A 203 -4.24 14.22 15.24
C ALA A 203 -3.28 13.01 15.26
N ASP A 204 -1.99 13.22 15.04
CA ASP A 204 -0.99 12.16 15.08
C ASP A 204 -0.88 11.52 16.49
N ALA A 205 -1.06 12.31 17.57
CA ALA A 205 -1.11 11.80 18.93
C ALA A 205 -2.37 10.94 19.17
N LEU A 206 -3.54 11.44 18.73
CA LEU A 206 -4.82 10.70 18.79
C LEU A 206 -4.72 9.38 18.01
N ILE A 207 -4.21 9.42 16.77
CA ILE A 207 -4.02 8.26 15.91
C ILE A 207 -3.12 7.22 16.59
N ARG A 208 -2.05 7.66 17.26
CA ARG A 208 -1.18 6.77 18.06
C ARG A 208 -1.94 6.10 19.18
N GLY A 209 -2.71 6.85 19.93
CA GLY A 209 -3.53 6.31 21.04
C GLY A 209 -4.55 5.26 20.56
N VAL A 210 -5.26 5.56 19.48
CA VAL A 210 -6.19 4.61 18.85
C VAL A 210 -5.45 3.35 18.39
N GLY A 211 -4.32 3.50 17.71
CA GLY A 211 -3.53 2.37 17.19
C GLY A 211 -2.94 1.46 18.27
N GLN A 212 -2.78 1.95 19.51
CA GLN A 212 -2.36 1.10 20.64
C GLN A 212 -3.46 0.15 21.12
N GLN A 213 -4.71 0.44 20.82
CA GLN A 213 -5.87 -0.31 21.29
C GLN A 213 -6.64 -1.02 20.18
N ALA A 214 -6.32 -0.75 18.91
CA ALA A 214 -7.08 -1.24 17.77
C ALA A 214 -6.79 -2.71 17.42
N GLN A 215 -5.62 -3.21 17.76
CA GLN A 215 -5.13 -4.52 17.33
C GLN A 215 -4.29 -5.22 18.41
N PRO A 216 -4.10 -6.56 18.32
CA PRO A 216 -3.28 -7.36 19.26
C PRO A 216 -1.85 -6.86 19.44
N ILE A 217 -1.16 -6.47 18.36
CA ILE A 217 0.14 -5.80 18.48
C ILE A 217 -0.11 -4.34 18.87
N ARG A 218 0.02 -4.02 20.15
CA ARG A 218 -0.38 -2.76 20.81
C ARG A 218 0.48 -1.55 20.38
N ARG A 219 0.57 -1.31 19.10
CA ARG A 219 1.11 -0.10 18.45
C ARG A 219 0.50 0.09 17.07
N PRO A 220 0.41 1.31 16.56
CA PRO A 220 0.15 1.47 15.14
C PRO A 220 1.30 0.89 14.31
N GLY A 221 0.99 0.36 13.14
CA GLY A 221 2.00 -0.06 12.18
C GLY A 221 2.84 1.12 11.70
N ARG A 222 4.07 0.86 11.31
CA ARG A 222 4.98 1.84 10.70
C ARG A 222 5.04 1.60 9.19
N PRO A 223 5.34 2.63 8.38
CA PRO A 223 5.61 2.45 6.96
C PRO A 223 6.65 1.35 6.67
N GLU A 224 7.65 1.22 7.54
CA GLU A 224 8.73 0.21 7.44
C GLU A 224 8.20 -1.23 7.62
N ASP A 225 7.15 -1.44 8.41
CA ASP A 225 6.51 -2.76 8.56
C ASP A 225 5.92 -3.21 7.21
N ILE A 226 5.34 -2.29 6.44
CA ILE A 226 4.83 -2.57 5.09
C ILE A 226 5.98 -2.73 4.08
N ALA A 227 6.97 -1.83 4.13
CA ALA A 227 8.12 -1.89 3.23
C ALA A 227 8.87 -3.23 3.32
N ALA A 228 8.94 -3.83 4.52
CA ALA A 228 9.53 -5.15 4.71
C ALA A 228 8.77 -6.26 3.97
N ALA A 229 7.43 -6.26 4.05
CA ALA A 229 6.58 -7.21 3.33
C ALA A 229 6.63 -7.01 1.81
N VAL A 230 6.64 -5.75 1.35
CA VAL A 230 6.80 -5.42 -0.07
C VAL A 230 8.15 -5.90 -0.59
N ALA A 231 9.24 -5.65 0.15
CA ALA A 231 10.57 -6.11 -0.22
C ALA A 231 10.66 -7.64 -0.26
N PHE A 232 10.00 -8.35 0.66
CA PHE A 232 9.90 -9.82 0.59
C PHE A 232 9.16 -10.27 -0.68
N LEU A 233 7.96 -9.75 -0.95
CA LEU A 233 7.17 -10.14 -2.12
C LEU A 233 7.85 -9.80 -3.44
N ALA A 234 8.67 -8.74 -3.48
CA ALA A 234 9.42 -8.33 -4.67
C ALA A 234 10.68 -9.17 -4.90
N SER A 235 11.18 -9.88 -3.90
CA SER A 235 12.45 -10.62 -3.96
C SER A 235 12.31 -12.04 -4.50
N ASP A 236 13.45 -12.69 -4.73
CA ASP A 236 13.52 -14.09 -5.14
C ASP A 236 13.09 -15.05 -4.01
N ASP A 237 13.10 -14.61 -2.73
CA ASP A 237 12.55 -15.36 -1.60
C ASP A 237 11.05 -15.66 -1.77
N ALA A 238 10.34 -14.85 -2.58
CA ALA A 238 8.95 -15.03 -2.95
C ALA A 238 8.75 -15.63 -4.35
N SER A 239 9.75 -16.32 -4.90
CA SER A 239 9.73 -16.84 -6.28
C SER A 239 8.56 -17.79 -6.57
N PHE A 240 8.02 -18.46 -5.55
CA PHE A 240 6.85 -19.36 -5.69
C PHE A 240 5.54 -18.75 -5.14
N ILE A 241 5.50 -17.40 -5.01
CA ILE A 241 4.35 -16.66 -4.47
C ILE A 241 3.83 -15.71 -5.54
N THR A 242 2.60 -15.95 -6.03
CA THR A 242 1.88 -15.07 -6.95
C THR A 242 0.37 -15.18 -6.76
N GLY A 243 -0.38 -14.13 -7.09
CA GLY A 243 -1.85 -14.09 -7.00
C GLY A 243 -2.39 -14.01 -5.57
N THR A 244 -1.55 -13.76 -4.58
CA THR A 244 -1.92 -13.73 -3.16
C THR A 244 -1.71 -12.36 -2.54
N HIS A 245 -1.96 -12.29 -1.23
CA HIS A 245 -1.73 -11.08 -0.44
C HIS A 245 -1.15 -11.42 0.93
N ILE A 246 -0.45 -10.45 1.50
CA ILE A 246 0.02 -10.48 2.88
C ILE A 246 -0.71 -9.40 3.69
N LEU A 247 -1.37 -9.82 4.77
CA LEU A 247 -1.88 -8.92 5.80
C LEU A 247 -0.72 -8.39 6.65
N VAL A 248 -0.64 -7.06 6.78
CA VAL A 248 0.34 -6.39 7.63
C VAL A 248 -0.42 -5.40 8.50
N ASP A 249 -1.15 -5.91 9.47
CA ASP A 249 -2.18 -5.18 10.20
C ASP A 249 -2.09 -5.31 11.72
N GLY A 250 -1.04 -5.95 12.23
CA GLY A 250 -0.85 -6.14 13.66
C GLY A 250 -1.90 -7.02 14.32
N GLY A 251 -2.66 -7.79 13.52
CA GLY A 251 -3.76 -8.62 13.97
C GLY A 251 -5.11 -7.89 14.01
N LEU A 252 -5.22 -6.69 13.42
CA LEU A 252 -6.47 -5.92 13.39
C LEU A 252 -7.67 -6.72 12.86
N SER A 253 -7.43 -7.62 11.89
CA SER A 253 -8.47 -8.45 11.27
C SER A 253 -8.48 -9.91 11.76
N VAL A 254 -7.76 -10.25 12.84
CA VAL A 254 -7.64 -11.63 13.32
C VAL A 254 -8.92 -12.17 13.96
N GLY A 255 -9.80 -11.30 14.39
CA GLY A 255 -11.06 -11.67 15.03
C GLY A 255 -11.65 -10.53 15.89
N PRO A 256 -12.78 -10.77 16.52
CA PRO A 256 -13.41 -9.78 17.40
C PRO A 256 -12.55 -9.51 18.64
N ARG A 257 -12.68 -8.31 19.19
CA ARG A 257 -11.83 -7.81 20.27
C ARG A 257 -11.73 -8.76 21.48
N HIS A 258 -12.82 -9.39 21.86
CA HIS A 258 -12.84 -10.35 22.98
C HIS A 258 -11.97 -11.60 22.74
N SER A 259 -11.54 -11.88 21.50
CA SER A 259 -10.68 -13.04 21.22
C SER A 259 -9.21 -12.80 21.55
N TRP A 260 -8.80 -11.55 21.79
CA TRP A 260 -7.40 -11.19 22.02
C TRP A 260 -7.17 -10.12 23.11
N ASP A 261 -8.23 -9.39 23.54
CA ASP A 261 -8.14 -8.35 24.57
C ASP A 261 -8.71 -8.88 25.88
N PRO A 262 -7.87 -9.14 26.91
CA PRO A 262 -8.32 -9.70 28.17
C PRO A 262 -9.28 -8.78 28.94
N ASP A 263 -9.27 -7.47 28.64
CA ASP A 263 -10.15 -6.49 29.26
C ASP A 263 -11.53 -6.41 28.58
N THR A 264 -11.76 -7.23 27.55
CA THR A 264 -13.02 -7.28 26.78
C THR A 264 -13.56 -8.71 26.82
N PRO A 265 -14.35 -9.10 27.84
CA PRO A 265 -14.84 -10.46 27.98
C PRO A 265 -15.79 -10.84 26.84
N GLY A 266 -15.70 -12.07 26.37
CA GLY A 266 -16.66 -12.67 25.46
C GLY A 266 -17.97 -13.01 26.16
N LEU A 267 -18.99 -13.42 25.40
CA LEU A 267 -20.31 -13.72 25.93
C LEU A 267 -20.25 -14.82 27.04
N PHE A 268 -19.49 -15.87 26.81
CA PHE A 268 -19.43 -16.99 27.77
C PHE A 268 -18.70 -16.60 29.07
N GLU A 269 -17.65 -15.79 28.98
CA GLU A 269 -16.93 -15.25 30.13
C GLU A 269 -17.83 -14.29 30.94
N ALA A 270 -18.56 -13.41 30.22
CA ALA A 270 -19.52 -12.53 30.83
C ALA A 270 -20.66 -13.31 31.53
N LEU A 271 -21.18 -14.39 30.93
CA LEU A 271 -22.18 -15.26 31.55
C LEU A 271 -21.61 -16.01 32.76
N ALA A 272 -20.37 -16.50 32.67
CA ALA A 272 -19.73 -17.19 33.79
C ALA A 272 -19.54 -16.28 35.01
N SER A 273 -19.32 -14.98 34.80
CA SER A 273 -19.20 -14.00 35.90
C SER A 273 -20.52 -13.75 36.67
N LEU A 274 -21.65 -14.16 36.11
CA LEU A 274 -22.97 -14.09 36.76
C LEU A 274 -23.29 -15.33 37.62
N ALA A 275 -22.49 -16.39 37.51
CA ALA A 275 -22.68 -17.59 38.33
C ALA A 275 -22.35 -17.28 39.80
N PRO A 276 -23.12 -17.80 40.78
CA PRO A 276 -22.77 -17.67 42.19
C PRO A 276 -21.37 -18.25 42.45
N ALA A 277 -20.58 -17.55 43.26
CA ALA A 277 -19.31 -18.11 43.72
C ALA A 277 -19.57 -19.46 44.41
N ALA A 278 -18.89 -20.52 43.94
CA ALA A 278 -19.02 -21.86 44.49
C ALA A 278 -18.42 -21.98 45.90
#